data_e1b5eeba9d9835e4d9529c33e764f22e
#
_entry.id   e1b5eeba9d9835e4d9529c33e764f22e
#
_cell.length_a   1.000
_cell.length_b   1.000
_cell.length_c   1.000
_cell.angle_alpha   90.00
_cell.angle_beta   90.00
_cell.angle_gamma   90.00
#
_symmetry.space_group_name_H-M   'P 1'
#
loop_
_entity.id
_entity.type
_entity.pdbx_description
1 polymer ?
#
loop_
_entity_poly.entity_id
_entity_poly.type
_entity_poly.pdbx_seq_one_letter_code
_entity_poly.pdbx_strand_id
1 'polypeptide(L)'
;LGVPYPELKHRFERLEEALQIAEQMWSDDEGPFTGKHYQLAETINIPGTVQKPRPPILIGGGGEKKTLRLVAQYADACNLFATDIDTVAHKIDVLKRHCDELGRDFSTIKITMQGGQLKPLDDPDGFLRTVEQYAKLGVSLIGLAPGVAPDPVAYVRGLEPLMPRLAAIGQNAIG
;
A
#
# COMPACT_ATOMS: atom_id res chain seq x y z
N LEU A 1 0.62 -28.18 5.32
CA LEU A 1 -0.46 -27.71 6.20
C LEU A 1 -1.84 -28.21 5.79
N GLY A 2 -1.98 -28.94 4.65
CA GLY A 2 -3.27 -29.47 4.17
C GLY A 2 -4.29 -28.43 3.68
N VAL A 3 -3.91 -27.16 3.63
CA VAL A 3 -4.75 -26.07 3.10
C VAL A 3 -4.52 -25.95 1.59
N PRO A 4 -5.57 -25.99 0.74
CA PRO A 4 -5.42 -25.80 -0.69
C PRO A 4 -4.83 -24.43 -1.01
N TYR A 5 -3.86 -24.39 -1.94
CA TYR A 5 -3.35 -23.14 -2.48
C TYR A 5 -3.97 -22.87 -3.85
N PRO A 6 -4.98 -21.99 -3.94
CA PRO A 6 -5.73 -21.77 -5.17
C PRO A 6 -4.86 -21.19 -6.30
N GLU A 7 -5.29 -21.42 -7.54
CA GLU A 7 -4.70 -20.77 -8.71
C GLU A 7 -4.75 -19.24 -8.61
N LEU A 8 -3.83 -18.56 -9.30
CA LEU A 8 -3.69 -17.11 -9.24
C LEU A 8 -5.02 -16.36 -9.52
N LYS A 9 -5.79 -16.84 -10.51
CA LYS A 9 -7.09 -16.27 -10.84
C LYS A 9 -8.03 -16.28 -9.64
N HIS A 10 -8.18 -17.43 -9.00
CA HIS A 10 -9.08 -17.60 -7.86
C HIS A 10 -8.61 -16.82 -6.62
N ARG A 11 -7.27 -16.63 -6.45
CA ARG A 11 -6.74 -15.79 -5.36
C ARG A 11 -7.14 -14.33 -5.53
N PHE A 12 -7.11 -13.79 -6.74
CA PHE A 12 -7.56 -12.43 -7.00
C PHE A 12 -9.07 -12.27 -6.87
N GLU A 13 -9.86 -13.24 -7.35
CA GLU A 13 -11.32 -13.24 -7.15
C GLU A 13 -11.67 -13.25 -5.66
N ARG A 14 -11.00 -14.09 -4.86
CA ARG A 14 -11.19 -14.14 -3.39
C ARG A 14 -10.74 -12.86 -2.71
N LEU A 15 -9.65 -12.24 -3.15
CA LEU A 15 -9.21 -10.95 -2.60
C LEU A 15 -10.26 -9.87 -2.85
N GLU A 16 -10.82 -9.80 -4.05
CA GLU A 16 -11.85 -8.83 -4.39
C GLU A 16 -13.11 -9.02 -3.56
N GLU A 17 -13.60 -10.26 -3.44
CA GLU A 17 -14.76 -10.56 -2.56
C GLU A 17 -14.45 -10.23 -1.09
N ALA A 18 -13.23 -10.50 -0.60
CA ALA A 18 -12.83 -10.14 0.76
C ALA A 18 -12.85 -8.62 1.00
N LEU A 19 -12.46 -7.82 0.00
CA LEU A 19 -12.55 -6.37 0.06
C LEU A 19 -14.01 -5.90 0.11
N GLN A 20 -14.88 -6.48 -0.73
CA GLN A 20 -16.32 -6.20 -0.72
C GLN A 20 -16.98 -6.58 0.62
N ILE A 21 -16.65 -7.74 1.16
CA ILE A 21 -17.11 -8.17 2.48
C ILE A 21 -16.66 -7.19 3.56
N ALA A 22 -15.39 -6.78 3.54
CA ALA A 22 -14.87 -5.82 4.51
C ALA A 22 -15.61 -4.46 4.43
N GLU A 23 -15.86 -3.95 3.22
CA GLU A 23 -16.62 -2.71 3.05
C GLU A 23 -18.07 -2.85 3.56
N GLN A 24 -18.75 -3.95 3.27
CA GLN A 24 -20.08 -4.24 3.80
C GLN A 24 -20.07 -4.33 5.33
N MET A 25 -19.13 -5.08 5.93
CA MET A 25 -18.99 -5.20 7.39
C MET A 25 -18.67 -3.88 8.11
N TRP A 26 -18.13 -2.90 7.41
CA TRP A 26 -17.87 -1.57 7.97
C TRP A 26 -18.98 -0.57 7.68
N SER A 27 -19.98 -0.95 6.91
CA SER A 27 -21.20 -0.17 6.66
C SER A 27 -22.30 -0.51 7.67
N ASP A 28 -23.47 0.07 7.46
CA ASP A 28 -24.66 -0.26 8.25
C ASP A 28 -25.45 -1.45 7.64
N ASP A 29 -24.94 -2.08 6.57
CA ASP A 29 -25.53 -3.26 5.94
C ASP A 29 -25.02 -4.54 6.61
N GLU A 30 -25.82 -5.14 7.45
CA GLU A 30 -25.55 -6.42 8.12
C GLU A 30 -26.13 -7.62 7.36
N GLY A 31 -26.65 -7.41 6.14
CA GLY A 31 -27.28 -8.44 5.33
C GLY A 31 -26.34 -9.53 4.84
N PRO A 32 -26.85 -10.46 4.03
CA PRO A 32 -26.05 -11.55 3.49
C PRO A 32 -25.07 -11.03 2.41
N PHE A 33 -23.93 -11.70 2.28
CA PHE A 33 -23.03 -11.56 1.15
C PHE A 33 -23.05 -12.84 0.31
N THR A 34 -23.31 -12.72 -1.00
CA THR A 34 -23.34 -13.85 -1.92
C THR A 34 -22.34 -13.62 -3.05
N GLY A 35 -21.12 -14.12 -2.86
CA GLY A 35 -20.05 -14.13 -3.85
C GLY A 35 -19.91 -15.50 -4.53
N LYS A 36 -18.91 -15.60 -5.39
CA LYS A 36 -18.50 -16.85 -6.03
C LYS A 36 -17.74 -17.78 -5.08
N HIS A 37 -16.94 -17.21 -4.19
CA HIS A 37 -16.03 -17.90 -3.27
C HIS A 37 -16.46 -17.83 -1.82
N TYR A 38 -17.19 -16.77 -1.44
CA TYR A 38 -17.68 -16.57 -0.08
C TYR A 38 -19.18 -16.36 -0.09
N GLN A 39 -19.85 -17.02 0.87
CA GLN A 39 -21.27 -16.88 1.11
C GLN A 39 -21.47 -16.74 2.62
N LEU A 40 -21.95 -15.59 3.02
CA LEU A 40 -22.19 -15.23 4.42
C LEU A 40 -23.67 -14.98 4.61
N ALA A 41 -24.25 -15.51 5.65
CA ALA A 41 -25.65 -15.27 6.01
C ALA A 41 -25.84 -13.83 6.53
N GLU A 42 -24.82 -13.30 7.21
CA GLU A 42 -24.81 -11.98 7.84
C GLU A 42 -23.38 -11.45 7.83
N THR A 43 -23.25 -10.11 7.78
CA THR A 43 -21.96 -9.38 7.80
C THR A 43 -21.82 -8.50 9.04
N ILE A 44 -22.18 -9.04 10.21
CA ILE A 44 -22.19 -8.33 11.48
C ILE A 44 -20.75 -7.96 11.91
N ASN A 45 -20.56 -6.71 12.34
CA ASN A 45 -19.30 -6.18 12.88
C ASN A 45 -19.55 -5.35 14.14
N ILE A 46 -19.58 -6.02 15.30
CA ILE A 46 -19.86 -5.41 16.60
C ILE A 46 -18.69 -5.65 17.57
N PRO A 47 -18.07 -4.60 18.13
CA PRO A 47 -18.37 -3.17 17.91
C PRO A 47 -17.98 -2.70 16.52
N GLY A 48 -18.70 -1.73 15.98
CA GLY A 48 -18.40 -1.12 14.71
C GLY A 48 -17.08 -0.34 14.72
N THR A 49 -16.62 0.11 13.55
CA THR A 49 -15.35 0.82 13.40
C THR A 49 -15.39 2.21 14.06
N VAL A 50 -14.31 2.57 14.76
CA VAL A 50 -14.12 3.92 15.33
C VAL A 50 -13.85 4.94 14.23
N GLN A 51 -13.05 4.57 13.22
CA GLN A 51 -12.76 5.42 12.08
C GLN A 51 -13.97 5.51 11.13
N LYS A 52 -14.28 6.71 10.64
CA LYS A 52 -15.38 6.97 9.72
C LYS A 52 -14.83 7.51 8.38
N PRO A 53 -15.40 7.11 7.24
CA PRO A 53 -16.48 6.12 7.07
C PRO A 53 -16.06 4.68 7.42
N ARG A 54 -14.77 4.33 7.33
CA ARG A 54 -14.19 3.01 7.62
C ARG A 54 -12.68 3.11 7.85
N PRO A 55 -12.01 2.07 8.35
CA PRO A 55 -10.55 1.99 8.35
C PRO A 55 -9.99 2.09 6.93
N PRO A 56 -8.84 2.77 6.72
CA PRO A 56 -8.23 2.83 5.40
C PRO A 56 -7.73 1.45 4.94
N ILE A 57 -7.98 1.15 3.67
CA ILE A 57 -7.51 -0.07 3.01
C ILE A 57 -6.16 0.22 2.34
N LEU A 58 -5.15 -0.57 2.69
CA LEU A 58 -3.86 -0.57 1.99
C LEU A 58 -3.70 -1.88 1.23
N ILE A 59 -3.48 -1.79 -0.09
CA ILE A 59 -3.19 -2.97 -0.94
C ILE A 59 -1.74 -2.92 -1.38
N GLY A 60 -1.01 -4.01 -1.12
CA GLY A 60 0.40 -4.17 -1.49
C GLY A 60 0.59 -4.94 -2.78
N GLY A 61 1.56 -4.52 -3.57
CA GLY A 61 2.01 -5.18 -4.79
C GLY A 61 1.98 -4.30 -6.03
N GLY A 62 2.75 -4.70 -7.05
CA GLY A 62 2.93 -3.93 -8.29
C GLY A 62 2.34 -4.59 -9.54
N GLY A 63 1.45 -5.57 -9.40
CA GLY A 63 0.82 -6.27 -10.53
C GLY A 63 -0.14 -5.36 -11.32
N GLU A 64 0.24 -5.00 -12.56
CA GLU A 64 -0.42 -3.94 -13.33
C GLU A 64 -1.89 -4.23 -13.66
N LYS A 65 -2.17 -5.45 -14.11
CA LYS A 65 -3.51 -5.81 -14.62
C LYS A 65 -4.56 -6.04 -13.53
N LYS A 66 -4.14 -6.49 -12.34
CA LYS A 66 -5.07 -6.90 -11.27
C LYS A 66 -4.83 -6.14 -9.99
N THR A 67 -3.60 -6.15 -9.44
CA THR A 67 -3.33 -5.52 -8.16
C THR A 67 -3.59 -4.01 -8.21
N LEU A 68 -3.01 -3.30 -9.20
CA LEU A 68 -3.20 -1.85 -9.31
C LEU A 68 -4.64 -1.48 -9.69
N ARG A 69 -5.38 -2.35 -10.39
CA ARG A 69 -6.81 -2.16 -10.61
C ARG A 69 -7.62 -2.27 -9.31
N LEU A 70 -7.33 -3.27 -8.45
CA LEU A 70 -7.96 -3.38 -7.13
C LEU A 70 -7.60 -2.20 -6.22
N VAL A 71 -6.35 -1.70 -6.30
CA VAL A 71 -5.96 -0.46 -5.62
C VAL A 71 -6.85 0.70 -6.06
N ALA A 72 -6.99 0.91 -7.38
CA ALA A 72 -7.81 1.99 -7.93
C ALA A 72 -9.30 1.85 -7.55
N GLN A 73 -9.78 0.64 -7.33
CA GLN A 73 -11.19 0.38 -7.02
C GLN A 73 -11.51 0.50 -5.53
N TYR A 74 -10.64 -0.01 -4.64
CA TYR A 74 -10.96 -0.22 -3.22
C TYR A 74 -10.03 0.48 -2.23
N ALA A 75 -8.75 0.75 -2.61
CA ALA A 75 -7.75 1.12 -1.62
C ALA A 75 -7.63 2.63 -1.38
N ASP A 76 -7.29 2.99 -0.15
CA ASP A 76 -6.91 4.34 0.26
C ASP A 76 -5.38 4.54 0.17
N ALA A 77 -4.64 3.44 0.07
CA ALA A 77 -3.19 3.45 -0.11
C ALA A 77 -2.71 2.28 -0.97
N CYS A 78 -1.69 2.54 -1.78
CA CYS A 78 -0.94 1.56 -2.55
C CYS A 78 0.42 1.36 -1.91
N ASN A 79 0.85 0.12 -1.66
CA ASN A 79 2.21 -0.15 -1.21
C ASN A 79 3.01 -0.85 -2.31
N LEU A 80 3.97 -0.12 -2.89
CA LEU A 80 4.86 -0.62 -3.92
C LEU A 80 6.18 -1.13 -3.29
N PHE A 81 6.90 -1.98 -4.02
CA PHE A 81 8.27 -2.30 -3.67
C PHE A 81 9.22 -1.25 -4.23
N ALA A 82 10.19 -0.81 -3.41
CA ALA A 82 11.26 0.06 -3.88
C ALA A 82 12.13 -0.71 -4.88
N THR A 83 12.14 -0.24 -6.12
CA THR A 83 12.96 -0.72 -7.22
C THR A 83 13.71 0.48 -7.81
N ASP A 84 14.00 0.50 -9.11
CA ASP A 84 14.46 1.70 -9.78
C ASP A 84 13.32 2.74 -9.95
N ILE A 85 13.71 3.99 -10.08
CA ILE A 85 12.79 5.14 -10.16
C ILE A 85 11.83 5.01 -11.35
N ASP A 86 12.32 4.59 -12.51
CA ASP A 86 11.53 4.50 -13.74
C ASP A 86 10.43 3.42 -13.61
N THR A 87 10.76 2.29 -12.99
CA THR A 87 9.76 1.25 -12.68
C THR A 87 8.68 1.79 -11.74
N VAL A 88 9.05 2.52 -10.69
CA VAL A 88 8.06 3.09 -9.76
C VAL A 88 7.19 4.13 -10.45
N ALA A 89 7.78 5.04 -11.25
CA ALA A 89 7.04 6.01 -12.04
C ALA A 89 6.04 5.33 -12.98
N HIS A 90 6.47 4.29 -13.70
CA HIS A 90 5.60 3.51 -14.56
C HIS A 90 4.43 2.87 -13.81
N LYS A 91 4.65 2.30 -12.61
CA LYS A 91 3.56 1.71 -11.80
C LYS A 91 2.55 2.76 -11.34
N ILE A 92 3.02 3.96 -10.98
CA ILE A 92 2.16 5.08 -10.63
C ILE A 92 1.31 5.50 -11.83
N ASP A 93 1.89 5.58 -13.04
CA ASP A 93 1.15 5.93 -14.25
C ASP A 93 0.13 4.85 -14.66
N VAL A 94 0.44 3.57 -14.43
CA VAL A 94 -0.56 2.50 -14.60
C VAL A 94 -1.71 2.66 -13.61
N LEU A 95 -1.42 2.98 -12.36
CA LEU A 95 -2.45 3.21 -11.34
C LEU A 95 -3.34 4.42 -11.69
N LYS A 96 -2.75 5.53 -12.15
CA LYS A 96 -3.50 6.70 -12.63
C LYS A 96 -4.48 6.33 -13.75
N ARG A 97 -4.03 5.56 -14.75
CA ARG A 97 -4.91 5.09 -15.83
C ARG A 97 -6.09 4.25 -15.32
N HIS A 98 -5.85 3.36 -14.35
CA HIS A 98 -6.96 2.61 -13.74
C HIS A 98 -7.92 3.52 -12.97
N CYS A 99 -7.41 4.56 -12.31
CA CYS A 99 -8.26 5.57 -11.67
C CYS A 99 -9.12 6.32 -12.69
N ASP A 100 -8.51 6.76 -13.81
CA ASP A 100 -9.21 7.44 -14.90
C ASP A 100 -10.33 6.56 -15.50
N GLU A 101 -10.03 5.27 -15.75
CA GLU A 101 -11.01 4.30 -16.24
C GLU A 101 -12.20 4.09 -15.29
N LEU A 102 -11.98 4.24 -13.99
CA LEU A 102 -12.98 4.07 -12.94
C LEU A 102 -13.65 5.40 -12.51
N GLY A 103 -13.22 6.53 -13.07
CA GLY A 103 -13.70 7.86 -12.68
C GLY A 103 -13.31 8.25 -11.26
N ARG A 104 -12.21 7.69 -10.73
CA ARG A 104 -11.72 7.96 -9.38
C ARG A 104 -10.60 8.98 -9.39
N ASP A 105 -10.65 9.93 -8.46
CA ASP A 105 -9.54 10.86 -8.23
C ASP A 105 -8.32 10.13 -7.65
N PHE A 106 -7.24 10.08 -8.43
CA PHE A 106 -5.97 9.48 -8.02
C PHE A 106 -5.39 10.12 -6.75
N SER A 107 -5.61 11.42 -6.52
CA SER A 107 -5.08 12.14 -5.35
C SER A 107 -5.59 11.59 -4.02
N THR A 108 -6.68 10.81 -4.03
CA THR A 108 -7.23 10.14 -2.85
C THR A 108 -6.45 8.89 -2.42
N ILE A 109 -5.49 8.44 -3.24
CA ILE A 109 -4.70 7.23 -2.97
C ILE A 109 -3.30 7.62 -2.54
N LYS A 110 -2.92 7.28 -1.31
CA LYS A 110 -1.55 7.47 -0.82
C LYS A 110 -0.61 6.44 -1.44
N ILE A 111 0.52 6.88 -1.96
CA ILE A 111 1.56 5.98 -2.44
C ILE A 111 2.57 5.75 -1.31
N THR A 112 2.73 4.48 -0.94
CA THR A 112 3.69 4.03 0.05
C THR A 112 4.63 3.00 -0.56
N MET A 113 5.78 2.78 0.04
CA MET A 113 6.77 1.83 -0.49
C MET A 113 7.39 0.99 0.61
N GLN A 114 7.71 -0.26 0.26
CA GLN A 114 8.61 -1.10 1.06
C GLN A 114 10.04 -0.93 0.53
N GLY A 115 10.88 -0.27 1.33
CA GLY A 115 12.25 0.12 0.97
C GLY A 115 13.32 -0.94 1.27
N GLY A 116 13.01 -2.23 1.15
CA GLY A 116 13.93 -3.31 1.55
C GLY A 116 15.27 -3.36 0.81
N GLN A 117 15.41 -2.68 -0.33
CA GLN A 117 16.68 -2.56 -1.08
C GLN A 117 17.47 -1.28 -0.74
N LEU A 118 16.86 -0.34 -0.02
CA LEU A 118 17.49 0.90 0.39
C LEU A 118 18.45 0.66 1.55
N LYS A 119 19.62 1.24 1.46
CA LYS A 119 20.71 1.06 2.44
C LYS A 119 21.12 2.40 3.05
N PRO A 120 20.28 2.98 3.94
CA PRO A 120 20.50 4.33 4.46
C PRO A 120 21.77 4.49 5.27
N LEU A 121 22.30 3.42 5.87
CA LEU A 121 23.52 3.46 6.69
C LEU A 121 24.78 3.20 5.88
N ASP A 122 24.68 2.51 4.74
CA ASP A 122 25.83 2.22 3.86
C ASP A 122 26.19 3.43 2.99
N ASP A 123 25.18 4.13 2.43
CA ASP A 123 25.31 5.35 1.63
C ASP A 123 24.19 6.34 1.99
N PRO A 124 24.34 7.12 3.07
CA PRO A 124 23.32 8.06 3.52
C PRO A 124 22.94 9.11 2.49
N ASP A 125 23.90 9.65 1.75
CA ASP A 125 23.64 10.70 0.76
C ASP A 125 22.96 10.14 -0.50
N GLY A 126 23.35 8.95 -0.95
CA GLY A 126 22.67 8.25 -2.05
C GLY A 126 21.25 7.86 -1.67
N PHE A 127 21.06 7.40 -0.44
CA PHE A 127 19.72 7.12 0.11
C PHE A 127 18.83 8.36 0.09
N LEU A 128 19.31 9.51 0.58
CA LEU A 128 18.52 10.75 0.61
C LEU A 128 18.19 11.26 -0.80
N ARG A 129 19.11 11.19 -1.74
CA ARG A 129 18.84 11.53 -3.15
C ARG A 129 17.75 10.64 -3.74
N THR A 130 17.77 9.34 -3.44
CA THR A 130 16.76 8.38 -3.91
C THR A 130 15.40 8.67 -3.28
N VAL A 131 15.36 8.94 -1.98
CA VAL A 131 14.10 9.30 -1.29
C VAL A 131 13.51 10.60 -1.86
N GLU A 132 14.34 11.59 -2.17
CA GLU A 132 13.87 12.83 -2.82
C GLU A 132 13.25 12.56 -4.19
N GLN A 133 13.83 11.66 -4.99
CA GLN A 133 13.24 11.27 -6.28
C GLN A 133 11.89 10.58 -6.11
N TYR A 134 11.75 9.68 -5.12
CA TYR A 134 10.46 9.06 -4.81
C TYR A 134 9.44 10.08 -4.31
N ALA A 135 9.85 11.03 -3.47
CA ALA A 135 8.97 12.10 -3.01
C ALA A 135 8.41 12.94 -4.16
N LYS A 136 9.24 13.26 -5.19
CA LYS A 136 8.80 13.95 -6.42
C LYS A 136 7.79 13.13 -7.24
N LEU A 137 7.77 11.80 -7.10
CA LEU A 137 6.75 10.93 -7.70
C LEU A 137 5.46 10.84 -6.85
N GLY A 138 5.41 11.49 -5.69
CA GLY A 138 4.26 11.47 -4.78
C GLY A 138 4.30 10.33 -3.75
N VAL A 139 5.44 9.66 -3.58
CA VAL A 139 5.58 8.67 -2.49
C VAL A 139 5.62 9.40 -1.15
N SER A 140 4.66 9.06 -0.27
CA SER A 140 4.46 9.73 1.02
C SER A 140 5.05 8.98 2.23
N LEU A 141 5.32 7.68 2.07
CA LEU A 141 5.87 6.84 3.14
C LEU A 141 6.79 5.76 2.54
N ILE A 142 7.94 5.57 3.16
CA ILE A 142 8.84 4.46 2.84
C ILE A 142 9.12 3.68 4.12
N GLY A 143 8.69 2.40 4.15
CA GLY A 143 8.99 1.49 5.24
C GLY A 143 10.41 0.93 5.10
N LEU A 144 11.26 1.17 6.07
CA LEU A 144 12.59 0.58 6.16
C LEU A 144 12.57 -0.60 7.14
N ALA A 145 13.25 -1.67 6.78
CA ALA A 145 13.41 -2.82 7.66
C ALA A 145 14.90 -3.04 7.95
N PRO A 146 15.28 -3.36 9.19
CA PRO A 146 16.67 -3.67 9.55
C PRO A 146 17.17 -4.95 8.87
N GLY A 147 16.31 -5.71 8.20
CA GLY A 147 16.66 -6.97 7.55
C GLY A 147 17.22 -7.98 8.55
N VAL A 148 18.37 -8.55 8.20
CA VAL A 148 19.13 -9.48 9.05
C VAL A 148 20.20 -8.76 9.88
N ALA A 149 20.03 -7.48 10.18
CA ALA A 149 20.99 -6.74 11.00
C ALA A 149 21.17 -7.45 12.36
N PRO A 150 22.42 -7.65 12.81
CA PRO A 150 22.70 -8.30 14.10
C PRO A 150 22.08 -7.58 15.30
N ASP A 151 21.95 -6.25 15.19
CA ASP A 151 21.32 -5.39 16.19
C ASP A 151 20.31 -4.45 15.52
N PRO A 152 19.01 -4.80 15.53
CA PRO A 152 17.96 -3.96 14.98
C PRO A 152 17.81 -2.58 15.68
N VAL A 153 18.15 -2.51 16.97
CA VAL A 153 18.08 -1.25 17.74
C VAL A 153 19.18 -0.30 17.29
N ALA A 154 20.41 -0.81 17.13
CA ALA A 154 21.53 -0.02 16.61
C ALA A 154 21.22 0.48 15.18
N TYR A 155 20.60 -0.34 14.33
CA TYR A 155 20.15 0.07 13.00
C TYR A 155 19.19 1.27 13.08
N VAL A 156 18.14 1.20 13.90
CA VAL A 156 17.16 2.29 14.04
C VAL A 156 17.83 3.57 14.58
N ARG A 157 18.69 3.45 15.59
CA ARG A 157 19.45 4.58 16.12
C ARG A 157 20.40 5.21 15.09
N GLY A 158 20.97 4.40 14.22
CA GLY A 158 21.82 4.86 13.11
C GLY A 158 21.08 5.75 12.10
N LEU A 159 19.74 5.67 12.03
CA LEU A 159 18.92 6.53 11.17
C LEU A 159 18.66 7.92 11.77
N GLU A 160 18.84 8.10 13.07
CA GLU A 160 18.54 9.36 13.77
C GLU A 160 19.18 10.60 13.11
N PRO A 161 20.47 10.59 12.71
CA PRO A 161 21.11 11.73 12.04
C PRO A 161 20.48 12.10 10.68
N LEU A 162 19.75 11.17 10.05
CA LEU A 162 19.09 11.40 8.77
C LEU A 162 17.71 12.06 8.91
N MET A 163 17.08 11.97 10.08
CA MET A 163 15.71 12.43 10.29
C MET A 163 15.45 13.89 9.92
N PRO A 164 16.33 14.87 10.30
CA PRO A 164 16.11 16.27 9.92
C PRO A 164 16.13 16.47 8.39
N ARG A 165 17.02 15.75 7.69
CA ARG A 165 17.15 15.83 6.22
C ARG A 165 15.95 15.20 5.52
N LEU A 166 15.44 14.08 6.04
CA LEU A 166 14.22 13.43 5.55
C LEU A 166 12.99 14.32 5.75
N ALA A 167 12.88 14.98 6.90
CA ALA A 167 11.80 15.92 7.17
C ALA A 167 11.80 17.10 6.17
N ALA A 168 12.97 17.63 5.82
CA ALA A 168 13.10 18.69 4.83
C ALA A 168 12.64 18.26 3.43
N ILE A 169 12.92 17.01 3.02
CA ILE A 169 12.43 16.44 1.74
C ILE A 169 10.89 16.42 1.75
N GLY A 170 10.26 15.95 2.84
CA GLY A 170 8.81 15.87 2.96
C GLY A 170 8.12 17.24 2.85
N GLN A 171 8.70 18.27 3.44
CA GLN A 171 8.17 19.64 3.35
C GLN A 171 8.21 20.21 1.94
N ASN A 172 9.27 19.93 1.19
CA ASN A 172 9.45 20.42 -0.19
C ASN A 172 8.59 19.66 -1.22
N ALA A 173 8.07 18.49 -0.88
CA ALA A 173 7.23 17.69 -1.77
C ALA A 173 5.73 18.07 -1.70
N ILE A 174 5.32 18.84 -0.69
CA ILE A 174 3.91 19.24 -0.45
C ILE A 174 3.65 20.68 -0.98
N GLY A 175 4.67 21.43 -1.34
CA GLY A 175 4.58 22.76 -1.97
C GLY A 175 4.55 22.66 -3.47
#